data_5c5b09d40ff3af83b43bbd0cc28f929a
#
_entry.id   5c5b09d40ff3af83b43bbd0cc28f929a
#
_cell.length_a   1.000
_cell.length_b   1.000
_cell.length_c   1.000
_cell.angle_alpha   90.00
_cell.angle_beta   90.00
_cell.angle_gamma   90.00
#
_symmetry.space_group_name_H-M   'P 1'
#
loop_
_entity.id
_entity.type
_entity.pdbx_description
1 polymer ?
#
loop_
_entity_poly.entity_id
_entity_poly.type
_entity_poly.pdbx_seq_one_letter_code
_entity_poly.pdbx_strand_id
1 'polypeptide(L)'
;MLKAQPQAAQSNIRYWPGDRTTMLRREVNDKSPLRILESSTRGGLGAGKLGVVMARAGVGKTAFLVQIGLDDAMRERPVLHVALRQELDHVRSWYDALFDDLAKVTDLQNREQVRALVNRNRVIQAYPDAAFPHERLDDILGLYADKIGFSPKAILIDGFDWDSGRVVARAAEIGAFKITAKRIGAELWMTAQTHRASTPASPASIVPPCDPYAELIDLAVFLESEGTHATVRLLKDHDNPRPAETHLHLDSDTMRLVADERSSITENLPSSSFTLLSGGATGAEVAFGECAERYGAHEVTFSFEGNEPARTRGLVDLTDEELERGGVHETYIHSQLHRSFPKTPRFQRLLKSIWHQVATAGEVFVVGEIQPDGTVKGGTGWGAELARHFRKPLYVFDQLKGAWFLWKDGAWEETSPPRIQRTRFCGTGTRHLSESGRKAIAELFERSFESR
;
A
#
# COMPACT_ATOMS: atom_id res chain seq x y z
N MET A 1 43.21 35.54 -13.19
CA MET A 1 41.77 35.37 -13.42
C MET A 1 41.43 33.91 -13.22
N LEU A 2 41.08 33.56 -12.00
CA LEU A 2 40.61 32.21 -11.61
C LEU A 2 39.10 32.15 -11.86
N LYS A 3 38.66 31.25 -12.74
CA LYS A 3 37.24 30.97 -12.98
C LYS A 3 36.69 30.18 -11.77
N ALA A 4 35.70 30.77 -11.11
CA ALA A 4 34.91 30.11 -10.07
C ALA A 4 34.13 28.95 -10.70
N GLN A 5 34.28 27.77 -10.13
CA GLN A 5 33.37 26.63 -10.39
C GLN A 5 32.03 26.90 -9.69
N PRO A 6 30.88 26.55 -10.33
CA PRO A 6 29.60 26.64 -9.66
C PRO A 6 29.53 25.56 -8.57
N GLN A 7 29.27 26.01 -7.33
CA GLN A 7 28.91 25.15 -6.21
C GLN A 7 27.64 24.38 -6.59
N ALA A 8 27.73 23.06 -6.59
CA ALA A 8 26.59 22.18 -6.69
C ALA A 8 25.62 22.50 -5.55
N ALA A 9 24.40 22.87 -5.89
CA ALA A 9 23.31 23.00 -4.95
C ALA A 9 23.12 21.65 -4.25
N GLN A 10 23.51 21.56 -2.99
CA GLN A 10 23.16 20.45 -2.13
C GLN A 10 21.63 20.48 -1.99
N SER A 11 20.96 19.56 -2.65
CA SER A 11 19.55 19.28 -2.43
C SER A 11 19.42 18.81 -0.98
N ASN A 12 18.92 19.69 -0.11
CA ASN A 12 18.52 19.35 1.25
C ASN A 12 17.25 18.48 1.19
N ILE A 13 17.40 17.25 0.74
CA ILE A 13 16.42 16.20 0.99
C ILE A 13 16.69 15.76 2.43
N ARG A 14 16.00 16.40 3.38
CA ARG A 14 15.95 15.96 4.78
C ARG A 14 15.11 14.67 4.82
N TYR A 15 15.76 13.55 4.59
CA TYR A 15 15.25 12.27 5.02
C TYR A 15 15.35 12.21 6.53
N TRP A 16 14.19 12.10 7.18
CA TRP A 16 14.04 11.72 8.57
C TRP A 16 14.58 12.70 9.62
N PRO A 17 13.76 13.55 10.25
CA PRO A 17 14.12 14.24 11.47
C PRO A 17 13.77 13.33 12.66
N GLY A 18 14.75 12.76 13.30
CA GLY A 18 14.60 12.05 14.55
C GLY A 18 15.58 10.91 14.66
N ASP A 19 16.28 10.86 15.75
CA ASP A 19 17.27 9.90 16.21
C ASP A 19 17.58 8.74 15.25
N ARG A 20 18.83 8.55 14.87
CA ARG A 20 19.34 7.39 14.11
C ARG A 20 19.17 6.12 14.94
N THR A 21 17.91 5.68 15.07
CA THR A 21 17.62 4.40 15.71
C THR A 21 17.82 3.33 14.66
N THR A 22 18.84 2.53 14.85
CA THR A 22 19.15 1.36 14.02
C THR A 22 17.92 0.44 13.93
N MET A 23 17.48 0.11 12.71
CA MET A 23 16.23 -0.63 12.50
C MET A 23 16.45 -2.12 12.35
N LEU A 24 15.60 -2.92 12.95
CA LEU A 24 15.49 -4.34 12.67
C LEU A 24 14.83 -4.58 11.30
N ARG A 25 15.18 -5.69 10.65
CA ARG A 25 14.60 -6.10 9.35
C ARG A 25 13.06 -6.01 9.33
N ARG A 26 12.38 -6.43 10.39
CA ARG A 26 10.92 -6.34 10.50
C ARG A 26 10.42 -4.90 10.45
N GLU A 27 11.06 -4.02 11.17
CA GLU A 27 10.70 -2.59 11.19
C GLU A 27 10.89 -1.94 9.83
N VAL A 28 11.94 -2.32 9.09
CA VAL A 28 12.17 -1.87 7.71
C VAL A 28 11.03 -2.33 6.80
N ASN A 29 10.63 -3.61 6.89
CA ASN A 29 9.52 -4.13 6.10
C ASN A 29 8.19 -3.48 6.47
N ASP A 30 7.90 -3.30 7.76
CA ASP A 30 6.66 -2.69 8.23
C ASP A 30 6.53 -1.22 7.80
N LYS A 31 7.67 -0.53 7.64
CA LYS A 31 7.75 0.86 7.18
C LYS A 31 7.97 1.00 5.68
N SER A 32 8.03 -0.10 4.94
CA SER A 32 8.20 -0.08 3.49
C SER A 32 7.06 0.70 2.80
N PRO A 33 7.36 1.58 1.82
CA PRO A 33 6.33 2.26 1.03
C PRO A 33 5.40 1.28 0.31
N LEU A 34 5.82 0.04 0.06
CA LEU A 34 4.96 -1.00 -0.49
C LEU A 34 3.77 -1.35 0.42
N ARG A 35 3.85 -1.09 1.74
CA ARG A 35 2.69 -1.22 2.66
C ARG A 35 1.58 -0.24 2.27
N ILE A 36 1.94 0.95 1.76
CA ILE A 36 0.96 1.91 1.26
C ILE A 36 0.30 1.36 -0.01
N LEU A 37 1.07 0.79 -0.94
CA LEU A 37 0.52 0.15 -2.13
C LEU A 37 -0.41 -1.02 -1.76
N GLU A 38 0.01 -1.91 -0.87
CA GLU A 38 -0.81 -3.01 -0.38
C GLU A 38 -2.11 -2.53 0.27
N SER A 39 -2.01 -1.49 1.12
CA SER A 39 -3.18 -0.92 1.77
C SER A 39 -4.13 -0.22 0.77
N SER A 40 -3.58 0.42 -0.25
CA SER A 40 -4.38 1.07 -1.32
C SER A 40 -5.09 0.06 -2.23
N THR A 41 -4.67 -1.20 -2.20
CA THR A 41 -5.18 -2.31 -3.04
C THR A 41 -5.78 -3.45 -2.23
N ARG A 42 -6.40 -3.14 -1.09
CA ARG A 42 -7.07 -4.12 -0.19
C ARG A 42 -6.17 -5.28 0.24
N GLY A 43 -4.88 -5.00 0.47
CA GLY A 43 -3.91 -5.98 0.95
C GLY A 43 -2.96 -6.54 -0.12
N GLY A 44 -2.85 -5.87 -1.26
CA GLY A 44 -1.91 -6.22 -2.32
C GLY A 44 -2.55 -7.00 -3.47
N LEU A 45 -1.71 -7.59 -4.30
CA LEU A 45 -2.14 -8.29 -5.51
C LEU A 45 -2.92 -9.56 -5.19
N GLY A 46 -2.39 -10.43 -4.34
CA GLY A 46 -2.97 -11.72 -3.98
C GLY A 46 -2.53 -12.87 -4.89
N ALA A 47 -2.58 -14.09 -4.31
CA ALA A 47 -2.16 -15.31 -4.98
C ALA A 47 -3.00 -15.62 -6.23
N GLY A 48 -2.34 -16.04 -7.30
CA GLY A 48 -2.97 -16.41 -8.58
C GLY A 48 -3.47 -15.21 -9.39
N LYS A 49 -3.17 -13.99 -8.98
CA LYS A 49 -3.55 -12.75 -9.67
C LYS A 49 -2.37 -12.14 -10.42
N LEU A 50 -2.67 -11.34 -11.44
CA LEU A 50 -1.69 -10.67 -12.30
C LEU A 50 -1.66 -9.16 -12.00
N GLY A 51 -0.49 -8.68 -11.55
CA GLY A 51 -0.14 -7.28 -11.47
C GLY A 51 0.72 -6.85 -12.66
N VAL A 52 0.48 -5.67 -13.20
CA VAL A 52 1.29 -5.12 -14.29
C VAL A 52 1.82 -3.75 -13.92
N VAL A 53 3.14 -3.57 -14.05
CA VAL A 53 3.82 -2.28 -13.90
C VAL A 53 4.07 -1.70 -15.29
N MET A 54 3.36 -0.64 -15.62
CA MET A 54 3.40 0.01 -16.92
C MET A 54 4.15 1.34 -16.82
N ALA A 55 5.06 1.59 -17.74
CA ALA A 55 5.73 2.87 -17.91
C ALA A 55 6.43 2.97 -19.26
N ARG A 56 6.84 4.18 -19.63
CA ARG A 56 7.78 4.41 -20.73
C ARG A 56 9.15 3.79 -20.44
N ALA A 57 9.96 3.65 -21.48
CA ALA A 57 11.36 3.23 -21.32
C ALA A 57 12.10 4.19 -20.36
N GLY A 58 12.93 3.63 -19.46
CA GLY A 58 13.78 4.41 -18.56
C GLY A 58 13.10 5.01 -17.30
N VAL A 59 11.79 4.83 -17.12
CA VAL A 59 11.05 5.44 -15.97
C VAL A 59 11.20 4.65 -14.67
N GLY A 60 11.70 3.40 -14.70
CA GLY A 60 11.97 2.64 -13.48
C GLY A 60 11.11 1.40 -13.26
N LYS A 61 10.51 0.81 -14.31
CA LYS A 61 9.73 -0.45 -14.20
C LYS A 61 10.48 -1.57 -13.49
N THR A 62 11.72 -1.84 -13.94
CA THR A 62 12.61 -2.84 -13.33
C THR A 62 12.89 -2.53 -11.87
N ALA A 63 13.21 -1.28 -11.54
CA ALA A 63 13.47 -0.85 -10.16
C ALA A 63 12.24 -1.04 -9.27
N PHE A 64 11.05 -0.73 -9.75
CA PHE A 64 9.80 -0.96 -9.03
C PHE A 64 9.56 -2.46 -8.77
N LEU A 65 9.74 -3.29 -9.81
CA LEU A 65 9.56 -4.74 -9.72
C LEU A 65 10.59 -5.38 -8.76
N VAL A 66 11.85 -4.91 -8.81
CA VAL A 66 12.91 -5.35 -7.90
C VAL A 66 12.58 -4.99 -6.44
N GLN A 67 11.96 -3.84 -6.18
CA GLN A 67 11.54 -3.47 -4.81
C GLN A 67 10.45 -4.40 -4.28
N ILE A 68 9.50 -4.83 -5.12
CA ILE A 68 8.52 -5.87 -4.74
C ILE A 68 9.27 -7.15 -4.35
N GLY A 69 10.19 -7.61 -5.21
CA GLY A 69 10.94 -8.84 -4.96
C GLY A 69 11.87 -8.74 -3.74
N LEU A 70 12.46 -7.58 -3.48
CA LEU A 70 13.31 -7.32 -2.33
C LEU A 70 12.49 -7.35 -1.03
N ASP A 71 11.35 -6.67 -1.00
CA ASP A 71 10.44 -6.65 0.14
C ASP A 71 9.95 -8.07 0.49
N ASP A 72 9.52 -8.84 -0.49
CA ASP A 72 9.10 -10.22 -0.30
C ASP A 72 10.25 -11.11 0.21
N ALA A 73 11.43 -11.04 -0.41
CA ALA A 73 12.58 -11.83 0.01
C ALA A 73 13.02 -11.48 1.45
N MET A 74 12.95 -10.21 1.84
CA MET A 74 13.20 -9.76 3.22
C MET A 74 12.12 -10.27 4.19
N ARG A 75 10.91 -10.53 3.75
CA ARG A 75 9.80 -11.13 4.52
C ARG A 75 9.84 -12.67 4.55
N GLU A 76 10.89 -13.27 4.02
CA GLU A 76 11.03 -14.72 3.88
C GLU A 76 9.97 -15.34 2.95
N ARG A 77 9.46 -14.56 2.01
CA ARG A 77 8.61 -15.02 0.92
C ARG A 77 9.50 -15.25 -0.31
N PRO A 78 9.69 -16.50 -0.77
CA PRO A 78 10.58 -16.78 -1.89
C PRO A 78 10.10 -16.14 -3.19
N VAL A 79 11.03 -15.60 -3.97
CA VAL A 79 10.79 -14.84 -5.21
C VAL A 79 11.52 -15.45 -6.38
N LEU A 80 10.82 -15.71 -7.47
CA LEU A 80 11.41 -16.03 -8.77
C LEU A 80 11.33 -14.78 -9.65
N HIS A 81 12.49 -14.23 -10.03
CA HIS A 81 12.60 -13.12 -10.97
C HIS A 81 13.10 -13.62 -12.32
N VAL A 82 12.25 -13.56 -13.32
CA VAL A 82 12.55 -13.87 -14.72
C VAL A 82 12.76 -12.56 -15.47
N ALA A 83 13.98 -12.34 -15.94
CA ALA A 83 14.34 -11.14 -16.70
C ALA A 83 14.54 -11.51 -18.17
N LEU A 84 13.78 -10.86 -19.03
CA LEU A 84 13.82 -11.07 -20.48
C LEU A 84 14.56 -9.91 -21.15
N ARG A 85 15.39 -10.21 -22.17
CA ARG A 85 16.24 -9.22 -22.88
C ARG A 85 17.21 -8.49 -21.95
N GLN A 86 17.61 -9.12 -20.87
CA GLN A 86 18.51 -8.55 -19.88
C GLN A 86 19.57 -9.57 -19.47
N GLU A 87 20.73 -9.06 -19.07
CA GLU A 87 21.82 -9.85 -18.49
C GLU A 87 21.60 -10.09 -16.99
N LEU A 88 22.01 -11.24 -16.51
CA LEU A 88 21.86 -11.63 -15.10
C LEU A 88 22.51 -10.62 -14.14
N ASP A 89 23.72 -10.17 -14.46
CA ASP A 89 24.47 -9.24 -13.62
C ASP A 89 23.82 -7.85 -13.57
N HIS A 90 23.13 -7.44 -14.64
CA HIS A 90 22.35 -6.22 -14.64
C HIS A 90 21.20 -6.28 -13.62
N VAL A 91 20.45 -7.38 -13.59
CA VAL A 91 19.34 -7.55 -12.62
C VAL A 91 19.87 -7.67 -11.19
N ARG A 92 20.98 -8.40 -11.00
CA ARG A 92 21.64 -8.50 -9.68
C ARG A 92 22.07 -7.11 -9.18
N SER A 93 22.65 -6.29 -10.03
CA SER A 93 23.08 -4.94 -9.65
C SER A 93 21.94 -4.05 -9.17
N TRP A 94 20.73 -4.21 -9.73
CA TRP A 94 19.54 -3.53 -9.23
C TRP A 94 19.18 -3.95 -7.80
N TYR A 95 19.16 -5.26 -7.53
CA TYR A 95 18.88 -5.75 -6.17
C TYR A 95 19.93 -5.27 -5.17
N ASP A 96 21.22 -5.32 -5.55
CA ASP A 96 22.31 -4.92 -4.67
C ASP A 96 22.26 -3.41 -4.39
N ALA A 97 22.08 -2.59 -5.42
CA ALA A 97 22.00 -1.14 -5.26
C ALA A 97 20.81 -0.71 -4.38
N LEU A 98 19.61 -1.25 -4.63
CA LEU A 98 18.41 -0.93 -3.88
C LEU A 98 18.47 -1.45 -2.43
N PHE A 99 19.05 -2.64 -2.20
CA PHE A 99 19.29 -3.15 -0.86
C PHE A 99 20.29 -2.28 -0.09
N ASP A 100 21.39 -1.89 -0.73
CA ASP A 100 22.44 -1.07 -0.12
C ASP A 100 21.94 0.30 0.27
N ASP A 101 21.16 0.93 -0.60
CA ASP A 101 20.55 2.21 -0.32
C ASP A 101 19.49 2.11 0.78
N LEU A 102 18.63 1.09 0.74
CA LEU A 102 17.67 0.80 1.79
C LEU A 102 18.34 0.60 3.15
N ALA A 103 19.37 -0.25 3.20
CA ALA A 103 20.13 -0.54 4.42
C ALA A 103 20.82 0.69 4.99
N LYS A 104 21.33 1.57 4.13
CA LYS A 104 21.97 2.83 4.53
C LYS A 104 20.97 3.83 5.10
N VAL A 105 19.82 4.01 4.45
CA VAL A 105 18.80 4.99 4.85
C VAL A 105 18.09 4.57 6.14
N THR A 106 17.89 3.26 6.33
CA THR A 106 17.21 2.73 7.52
C THR A 106 18.17 2.36 8.66
N ASP A 107 19.49 2.52 8.47
CA ASP A 107 20.51 2.05 9.40
C ASP A 107 20.25 0.58 9.82
N LEU A 108 20.08 -0.29 8.80
CA LEU A 108 19.64 -1.67 8.99
C LEU A 108 20.62 -2.48 9.83
N GLN A 109 20.14 -3.06 10.93
CA GLN A 109 20.91 -3.98 11.75
C GLN A 109 21.21 -5.31 11.04
N ASN A 110 22.36 -5.90 11.34
CA ASN A 110 22.75 -7.23 10.81
C ASN A 110 22.68 -7.29 9.28
N ARG A 111 23.07 -6.21 8.60
CA ARG A 111 22.99 -6.04 7.15
C ARG A 111 23.43 -7.27 6.35
N GLU A 112 24.56 -7.88 6.71
CA GLU A 112 25.09 -9.06 5.99
C GLU A 112 24.20 -10.29 6.17
N GLN A 113 23.60 -10.48 7.34
CA GLN A 113 22.66 -11.57 7.58
C GLN A 113 21.36 -11.36 6.79
N VAL A 114 20.87 -10.12 6.71
CA VAL A 114 19.68 -9.78 5.92
C VAL A 114 19.97 -9.94 4.43
N ARG A 115 21.16 -9.54 3.95
CA ARG A 115 21.59 -9.78 2.57
C ARG A 115 21.63 -11.28 2.24
N ALA A 116 22.21 -12.10 3.12
CA ALA A 116 22.22 -13.54 2.94
C ALA A 116 20.79 -14.13 2.92
N LEU A 117 19.88 -13.60 3.74
CA LEU A 117 18.47 -13.98 3.74
C LEU A 117 17.79 -13.65 2.40
N VAL A 118 17.98 -12.43 1.89
CA VAL A 118 17.46 -12.00 0.57
C VAL A 118 17.98 -12.91 -0.53
N ASN A 119 19.28 -13.22 -0.54
CA ASN A 119 19.88 -14.08 -1.55
C ASN A 119 19.35 -15.53 -1.50
N ARG A 120 19.03 -16.04 -0.31
CA ARG A 120 18.44 -17.37 -0.14
C ARG A 120 16.98 -17.43 -0.61
N ASN A 121 16.23 -16.34 -0.43
CA ASN A 121 14.82 -16.26 -0.79
C ASN A 121 14.57 -15.71 -2.20
N ARG A 122 15.61 -15.59 -3.02
CA ARG A 122 15.49 -15.06 -4.38
C ARG A 122 16.22 -15.94 -5.37
N VAL A 123 15.54 -16.29 -6.44
CA VAL A 123 16.15 -16.88 -7.64
C VAL A 123 15.94 -15.91 -8.81
N ILE A 124 17.01 -15.65 -9.58
CA ILE A 124 16.97 -14.84 -10.80
C ILE A 124 17.31 -15.74 -11.98
N GLN A 125 16.44 -15.69 -12.98
CA GLN A 125 16.65 -16.28 -14.31
C GLN A 125 16.69 -15.18 -15.35
N ALA A 126 17.76 -15.08 -16.10
CA ALA A 126 17.91 -14.10 -17.16
C ALA A 126 17.95 -14.79 -18.53
N TYR A 127 17.16 -14.27 -19.44
CA TYR A 127 17.09 -14.73 -20.83
C TYR A 127 17.39 -13.56 -21.76
N PRO A 128 18.50 -13.61 -22.52
CA PRO A 128 18.85 -12.59 -23.51
C PRO A 128 17.77 -12.46 -24.60
N ASP A 129 17.09 -13.57 -24.90
CA ASP A 129 16.00 -13.63 -25.88
C ASP A 129 14.65 -13.22 -25.26
N ALA A 130 13.74 -12.75 -26.12
CA ALA A 130 12.41 -12.33 -25.70
C ALA A 130 11.44 -13.50 -25.48
N ALA A 131 11.73 -14.67 -26.00
CA ALA A 131 10.82 -15.80 -25.97
C ALA A 131 10.90 -16.55 -24.64
N PHE A 132 9.88 -16.39 -23.83
CA PHE A 132 9.71 -17.10 -22.58
C PHE A 132 8.28 -17.67 -22.53
N PRO A 133 8.05 -18.84 -23.14
CA PRO A 133 6.74 -19.49 -23.14
C PRO A 133 6.42 -20.02 -21.75
N HIS A 134 5.11 -20.11 -21.42
CA HIS A 134 4.65 -20.53 -20.08
C HIS A 134 5.13 -21.95 -19.70
N GLU A 135 5.30 -22.86 -20.65
CA GLU A 135 5.82 -24.20 -20.40
C GLU A 135 7.22 -24.15 -19.78
N ARG A 136 8.04 -23.19 -20.18
CA ARG A 136 9.38 -23.00 -19.59
C ARG A 136 9.28 -22.56 -18.12
N LEU A 137 8.28 -21.77 -17.76
CA LEU A 137 8.04 -21.42 -16.37
C LEU A 137 7.65 -22.67 -15.55
N ASP A 138 6.78 -23.51 -16.09
CA ASP A 138 6.37 -24.75 -15.43
C ASP A 138 7.55 -25.70 -15.20
N ASP A 139 8.42 -25.87 -16.22
CA ASP A 139 9.64 -26.70 -16.12
C ASP A 139 10.59 -26.19 -15.03
N ILE A 140 10.83 -24.87 -14.98
CA ILE A 140 11.70 -24.25 -13.98
C ILE A 140 11.13 -24.44 -12.57
N LEU A 141 9.85 -24.21 -12.39
CA LEU A 141 9.17 -24.33 -11.09
C LEU A 141 9.21 -25.79 -10.61
N GLY A 142 8.97 -26.76 -11.49
CA GLY A 142 9.10 -28.18 -11.19
C GLY A 142 10.52 -28.53 -10.78
N LEU A 143 11.52 -28.10 -11.54
CA LEU A 143 12.94 -28.35 -11.23
C LEU A 143 13.32 -27.75 -9.86
N TYR A 144 12.92 -26.53 -9.56
CA TYR A 144 13.26 -25.90 -8.27
C TYR A 144 12.55 -26.52 -7.09
N ALA A 145 11.28 -26.88 -7.23
CA ALA A 145 10.55 -27.59 -6.17
C ALA A 145 11.21 -28.93 -5.87
N ASP A 146 11.55 -29.73 -6.90
CA ASP A 146 12.07 -31.08 -6.75
C ASP A 146 13.53 -31.14 -6.27
N LYS A 147 14.39 -30.20 -6.74
CA LYS A 147 15.84 -30.27 -6.49
C LYS A 147 16.31 -29.46 -5.30
N ILE A 148 15.67 -28.34 -5.00
CA ILE A 148 16.11 -27.42 -3.94
C ILE A 148 14.99 -27.02 -2.96
N GLY A 149 13.78 -27.57 -3.11
CA GLY A 149 12.65 -27.26 -2.25
C GLY A 149 12.19 -25.80 -2.33
N PHE A 150 12.43 -25.14 -3.47
CA PHE A 150 12.10 -23.74 -3.67
C PHE A 150 10.74 -23.59 -4.36
N SER A 151 9.78 -22.97 -3.65
CA SER A 151 8.45 -22.66 -4.16
C SER A 151 8.20 -21.14 -4.02
N PRO A 152 8.21 -20.36 -5.10
CA PRO A 152 8.05 -18.92 -5.00
C PRO A 152 6.65 -18.53 -4.55
N LYS A 153 6.56 -17.43 -3.80
CA LYS A 153 5.33 -16.74 -3.43
C LYS A 153 5.07 -15.52 -4.33
N ALA A 154 6.10 -15.05 -5.02
CA ALA A 154 6.00 -14.07 -6.09
C ALA A 154 6.82 -14.52 -7.31
N ILE A 155 6.21 -14.40 -8.48
CA ILE A 155 6.85 -14.58 -9.80
C ILE A 155 6.87 -13.20 -10.45
N LEU A 156 8.08 -12.72 -10.78
CA LEU A 156 8.30 -11.44 -11.42
C LEU A 156 8.80 -11.70 -12.83
N ILE A 157 8.10 -11.22 -13.87
CA ILE A 157 8.53 -11.34 -15.28
C ILE A 157 8.80 -9.92 -15.81
N ASP A 158 10.07 -9.58 -15.94
CA ASP A 158 10.51 -8.28 -16.43
C ASP A 158 10.84 -8.35 -17.93
N GLY A 159 10.28 -7.43 -18.71
CA GLY A 159 10.53 -7.33 -20.16
C GLY A 159 9.62 -8.23 -21.01
N PHE A 160 8.44 -8.65 -20.49
CA PHE A 160 7.48 -9.43 -21.28
C PHE A 160 7.04 -8.67 -22.53
N ASP A 161 6.90 -9.40 -23.62
CA ASP A 161 6.50 -8.84 -24.93
C ASP A 161 4.99 -8.83 -25.07
N TRP A 162 4.39 -7.68 -24.84
CA TRP A 162 2.94 -7.48 -24.91
C TRP A 162 2.43 -7.24 -26.35
N ASP A 163 3.31 -6.79 -27.26
CA ASP A 163 2.93 -6.32 -28.60
C ASP A 163 2.98 -7.41 -29.68
N SER A 164 3.83 -8.44 -29.50
CA SER A 164 4.05 -9.43 -30.54
C SER A 164 2.92 -10.44 -30.68
N GLY A 165 2.62 -10.81 -31.91
CA GLY A 165 1.68 -11.88 -32.22
C GLY A 165 0.22 -11.45 -32.24
N ARG A 166 -0.68 -12.45 -32.28
CA ARG A 166 -2.13 -12.21 -32.28
C ARG A 166 -2.61 -12.05 -30.83
N VAL A 167 -3.51 -11.09 -30.60
CA VAL A 167 -4.09 -10.79 -29.27
C VAL A 167 -4.63 -12.05 -28.59
N VAL A 168 -5.37 -12.90 -29.32
CA VAL A 168 -5.94 -14.13 -28.74
C VAL A 168 -4.87 -15.11 -28.25
N ALA A 169 -3.77 -15.27 -29.02
CA ALA A 169 -2.68 -16.15 -28.62
C ALA A 169 -1.93 -15.60 -27.40
N ARG A 170 -1.70 -14.30 -27.37
CA ARG A 170 -1.05 -13.61 -26.23
C ARG A 170 -1.92 -13.66 -24.96
N ALA A 171 -3.24 -13.46 -25.11
CA ALA A 171 -4.19 -13.61 -24.01
C ALA A 171 -4.18 -15.04 -23.43
N ALA A 172 -4.11 -16.07 -24.30
CA ALA A 172 -4.01 -17.45 -23.85
C ALA A 172 -2.70 -17.71 -23.07
N GLU A 173 -1.58 -17.17 -23.54
CA GLU A 173 -0.28 -17.28 -22.88
C GLU A 173 -0.27 -16.59 -21.50
N ILE A 174 -0.80 -15.35 -21.40
CA ILE A 174 -0.96 -14.64 -20.13
C ILE A 174 -1.87 -15.43 -19.18
N GLY A 175 -2.97 -15.99 -19.69
CA GLY A 175 -3.86 -16.85 -18.93
C GLY A 175 -3.15 -18.09 -18.38
N ALA A 176 -2.27 -18.72 -19.17
CA ALA A 176 -1.49 -19.87 -18.73
C ALA A 176 -0.51 -19.51 -17.60
N PHE A 177 0.19 -18.37 -17.68
CA PHE A 177 1.01 -17.87 -16.57
C PHE A 177 0.18 -17.66 -15.28
N LYS A 178 -1.02 -17.09 -15.38
CA LYS A 178 -1.92 -16.93 -14.22
C LYS A 178 -2.34 -18.27 -13.62
N ILE A 179 -2.66 -19.26 -14.46
CA ILE A 179 -3.00 -20.62 -14.01
C ILE A 179 -1.85 -21.24 -13.24
N THR A 180 -0.62 -21.12 -13.74
CA THR A 180 0.60 -21.60 -13.07
C THR A 180 0.78 -20.90 -11.73
N ALA A 181 0.70 -19.56 -11.68
CA ALA A 181 0.82 -18.80 -10.45
C ALA A 181 -0.26 -19.19 -9.42
N LYS A 182 -1.51 -19.38 -9.85
CA LYS A 182 -2.61 -19.84 -9.00
C LYS A 182 -2.36 -21.25 -8.44
N ARG A 183 -1.86 -22.18 -9.26
CA ARG A 183 -1.57 -23.56 -8.87
C ARG A 183 -0.55 -23.63 -7.73
N ILE A 184 0.45 -22.76 -7.71
CA ILE A 184 1.50 -22.75 -6.67
C ILE A 184 1.22 -21.75 -5.54
N GLY A 185 0.13 -21.00 -5.61
CA GLY A 185 -0.24 -19.99 -4.61
C GLY A 185 0.72 -18.79 -4.61
N ALA A 186 1.17 -18.35 -5.80
CA ALA A 186 2.07 -17.21 -5.97
C ALA A 186 1.37 -16.01 -6.61
N GLU A 187 1.84 -14.81 -6.32
CA GLU A 187 1.53 -13.60 -7.08
C GLU A 187 2.31 -13.59 -8.40
N LEU A 188 1.72 -13.03 -9.46
CA LEU A 188 2.40 -12.85 -10.74
C LEU A 188 2.49 -11.36 -11.07
N TRP A 189 3.70 -10.85 -11.22
CA TRP A 189 3.95 -9.48 -11.63
C TRP A 189 4.67 -9.42 -12.97
N MET A 190 4.22 -8.55 -13.86
CA MET A 190 4.86 -8.33 -15.16
C MET A 190 5.13 -6.85 -15.38
N THR A 191 6.18 -6.54 -16.17
CA THR A 191 6.38 -5.17 -16.66
C THR A 191 5.84 -5.02 -18.07
N ALA A 192 5.35 -3.82 -18.40
CA ALA A 192 4.93 -3.45 -19.74
C ALA A 192 5.51 -2.09 -20.14
N GLN A 193 6.11 -2.03 -21.31
CA GLN A 193 6.61 -0.76 -21.85
C GLN A 193 5.52 -0.07 -22.66
N THR A 194 5.12 1.13 -22.22
CA THR A 194 4.12 1.93 -22.93
C THR A 194 4.76 2.79 -24.03
N HIS A 195 3.98 3.11 -25.07
CA HIS A 195 4.42 4.00 -26.15
C HIS A 195 4.40 5.47 -25.72
N ARG A 196 5.13 6.33 -26.43
CA ARG A 196 5.29 7.76 -26.09
C ARG A 196 3.99 8.54 -25.99
N ALA A 197 2.96 8.15 -26.76
CA ALA A 197 1.66 8.80 -26.81
C ALA A 197 0.62 8.20 -25.84
N SER A 198 0.98 7.15 -25.10
CA SER A 198 0.04 6.47 -24.21
C SER A 198 -0.16 7.29 -22.92
N THR A 199 -1.24 8.07 -22.90
CA THR A 199 -1.75 8.72 -21.70
C THR A 199 -3.07 8.04 -21.35
N PRO A 200 -3.36 7.71 -20.07
CA PRO A 200 -4.66 7.15 -19.70
C PRO A 200 -5.80 8.08 -20.13
N ALA A 201 -6.74 7.57 -20.93
CA ALA A 201 -7.91 8.34 -21.38
C ALA A 201 -8.84 8.70 -20.22
N SER A 202 -8.80 7.95 -19.14
CA SER A 202 -9.43 8.22 -17.86
C SER A 202 -8.55 7.73 -16.72
N PRO A 203 -8.78 8.18 -15.47
CA PRO A 203 -7.97 7.74 -14.32
C PRO A 203 -7.88 6.23 -14.12
N ALA A 204 -8.85 5.47 -14.64
CA ALA A 204 -8.97 4.02 -14.47
C ALA A 204 -8.85 3.23 -15.79
N SER A 205 -8.25 3.80 -16.84
CA SER A 205 -8.10 3.08 -18.11
C SER A 205 -6.70 2.49 -18.27
N ILE A 206 -6.64 1.19 -18.53
CA ILE A 206 -5.39 0.51 -18.90
C ILE A 206 -4.95 1.01 -20.27
N VAL A 207 -3.66 1.30 -20.40
CA VAL A 207 -3.07 1.87 -21.63
C VAL A 207 -2.41 0.80 -22.52
N PRO A 208 -2.26 1.07 -23.84
CA PRO A 208 -1.45 0.19 -24.69
C PRO A 208 -0.01 0.00 -24.15
N PRO A 209 0.54 -1.22 -24.28
CA PRO A 209 0.01 -2.38 -25.02
C PRO A 209 -0.86 -3.32 -24.20
N CYS A 210 -1.24 -2.96 -22.97
CA CYS A 210 -1.95 -3.86 -22.05
C CYS A 210 -3.48 -3.79 -22.15
N ASP A 211 -4.02 -2.77 -22.81
CA ASP A 211 -5.48 -2.56 -22.94
C ASP A 211 -6.25 -3.75 -23.55
N PRO A 212 -5.73 -4.52 -24.54
CA PRO A 212 -6.45 -5.70 -25.07
C PRO A 212 -6.57 -6.83 -24.04
N TYR A 213 -5.76 -6.80 -22.98
CA TYR A 213 -5.66 -7.82 -21.93
C TYR A 213 -6.22 -7.37 -20.59
N ALA A 214 -6.96 -6.25 -20.57
CA ALA A 214 -7.44 -5.62 -19.35
C ALA A 214 -8.22 -6.58 -18.43
N GLU A 215 -8.98 -7.52 -18.98
CA GLU A 215 -9.75 -8.51 -18.21
C GLU A 215 -8.86 -9.55 -17.50
N LEU A 216 -7.65 -9.79 -17.99
CA LEU A 216 -6.70 -10.72 -17.37
C LEU A 216 -5.86 -10.07 -16.28
N ILE A 217 -5.77 -8.75 -16.27
CA ILE A 217 -4.98 -7.96 -15.32
C ILE A 217 -5.84 -7.67 -14.10
N ASP A 218 -5.38 -8.04 -12.91
CA ASP A 218 -6.08 -7.79 -11.66
C ASP A 218 -5.65 -6.45 -11.04
N LEU A 219 -4.38 -6.08 -11.16
CA LEU A 219 -3.82 -4.84 -10.64
C LEU A 219 -2.95 -4.18 -11.71
N ALA A 220 -3.17 -2.89 -11.97
CA ALA A 220 -2.38 -2.14 -12.94
C ALA A 220 -1.78 -0.88 -12.30
N VAL A 221 -0.45 -0.85 -12.24
CA VAL A 221 0.37 0.27 -11.77
C VAL A 221 0.94 1.01 -12.96
N PHE A 222 0.78 2.32 -13.01
CA PHE A 222 1.35 3.19 -14.03
C PHE A 222 2.34 4.16 -13.41
N LEU A 223 3.59 4.13 -13.88
CA LEU A 223 4.61 5.09 -13.48
C LEU A 223 4.62 6.26 -14.46
N GLU A 224 4.16 7.41 -14.00
CA GLU A 224 4.09 8.64 -14.77
C GLU A 224 5.28 9.55 -14.42
N SER A 225 6.15 9.82 -15.38
CA SER A 225 7.34 10.67 -15.16
C SER A 225 6.95 12.13 -15.02
N GLU A 226 7.32 12.76 -13.91
CA GLU A 226 7.06 14.16 -13.57
C GLU A 226 8.37 14.86 -13.13
N GLY A 227 9.21 15.19 -14.08
CA GLY A 227 10.50 15.88 -13.81
C GLY A 227 11.49 15.02 -13.01
N THR A 228 11.61 15.25 -11.70
CA THR A 228 12.59 14.59 -10.81
C THR A 228 12.09 13.31 -10.16
N HIS A 229 10.87 12.88 -10.45
CA HIS A 229 10.28 11.64 -9.91
C HIS A 229 9.28 11.04 -10.88
N ALA A 230 8.86 9.82 -10.61
CA ALA A 230 7.74 9.20 -11.32
C ALA A 230 6.62 8.88 -10.32
N THR A 231 5.47 9.50 -10.52
CA THR A 231 4.26 9.27 -9.71
C THR A 231 3.72 7.87 -9.95
N VAL A 232 3.34 7.18 -8.88
CA VAL A 232 2.76 5.83 -8.92
C VAL A 232 1.25 5.94 -8.93
N ARG A 233 0.61 5.62 -10.06
CA ARG A 233 -0.84 5.64 -10.21
C ARG A 233 -1.40 4.23 -10.35
N LEU A 234 -2.55 3.98 -9.73
CA LEU A 234 -3.33 2.76 -9.97
C LEU A 234 -4.33 3.01 -11.09
N LEU A 235 -4.21 2.27 -12.19
CA LEU A 235 -5.17 2.27 -13.29
C LEU A 235 -6.22 1.18 -13.13
N LYS A 236 -5.92 0.10 -12.41
CA LYS A 236 -6.86 -0.95 -12.04
C LYS A 236 -6.52 -1.48 -10.65
N ASP A 237 -7.53 -1.78 -9.87
CA ASP A 237 -7.46 -2.38 -8.55
C ASP A 237 -8.56 -3.44 -8.46
N HIS A 238 -8.26 -4.63 -8.98
CA HIS A 238 -9.21 -5.75 -9.01
C HIS A 238 -10.55 -5.35 -9.66
N ASP A 239 -11.64 -5.52 -8.96
CA ASP A 239 -13.01 -5.11 -9.33
C ASP A 239 -13.41 -3.73 -8.79
N ASN A 240 -12.47 -3.01 -8.15
CA ASN A 240 -12.71 -1.68 -7.63
C ASN A 240 -12.87 -0.66 -8.78
N PRO A 241 -14.05 -0.06 -8.98
CA PRO A 241 -14.27 0.90 -10.06
C PRO A 241 -13.53 2.23 -9.86
N ARG A 242 -12.97 2.45 -8.67
CA ARG A 242 -12.26 3.68 -8.30
C ARG A 242 -10.97 3.32 -7.56
N PRO A 243 -9.88 3.05 -8.31
CA PRO A 243 -8.57 2.83 -7.70
C PRO A 243 -8.19 4.00 -6.79
N ALA A 244 -7.56 3.70 -5.67
CA ALA A 244 -7.11 4.72 -4.73
C ALA A 244 -5.88 5.47 -5.27
N GLU A 245 -5.71 6.72 -4.88
CA GLU A 245 -4.43 7.40 -5.01
C GLU A 245 -3.43 6.77 -4.06
N THR A 246 -2.24 6.45 -4.56
CA THR A 246 -1.23 5.76 -3.76
C THR A 246 -0.41 6.71 -2.89
N HIS A 247 -0.30 7.99 -3.28
CA HIS A 247 0.62 8.96 -2.69
C HIS A 247 2.06 8.43 -2.62
N LEU A 248 2.45 7.71 -3.66
CA LEU A 248 3.77 7.15 -3.85
C LEU A 248 4.41 7.71 -5.11
N HIS A 249 5.71 7.90 -5.04
CA HIS A 249 6.50 8.18 -6.23
C HIS A 249 7.79 7.36 -6.23
N LEU A 250 8.35 7.17 -7.40
CA LEU A 250 9.68 6.62 -7.61
C LEU A 250 10.64 7.79 -7.75
N ASP A 251 11.58 7.92 -6.83
CA ASP A 251 12.63 8.93 -6.86
C ASP A 251 13.60 8.66 -8.01
N SER A 252 13.86 9.65 -8.88
CA SER A 252 14.63 9.42 -10.10
C SER A 252 16.13 9.22 -9.86
N ASP A 253 16.67 9.68 -8.74
CA ASP A 253 18.10 9.57 -8.44
C ASP A 253 18.45 8.23 -7.81
N THR A 254 17.59 7.77 -6.88
CA THR A 254 17.80 6.52 -6.14
C THR A 254 16.99 5.34 -6.68
N MET A 255 16.01 5.61 -7.54
CA MET A 255 15.02 4.64 -8.03
C MET A 255 14.24 3.93 -6.92
N ARG A 256 14.20 4.54 -5.71
CA ARG A 256 13.42 4.03 -4.59
C ARG A 256 11.98 4.51 -4.65
N LEU A 257 11.11 3.62 -4.23
CA LEU A 257 9.73 3.98 -3.92
C LEU A 257 9.70 4.80 -2.63
N VAL A 258 9.06 5.95 -2.67
CA VAL A 258 8.97 6.89 -1.55
C VAL A 258 7.52 7.30 -1.38
N ALA A 259 7.10 7.44 -0.13
CA ALA A 259 5.80 8.02 0.19
C ALA A 259 5.87 9.55 0.08
N ASP A 260 4.86 10.15 -0.52
CA ASP A 260 4.73 11.60 -0.54
C ASP A 260 4.47 12.12 0.88
N GLU A 261 5.40 12.87 1.44
CA GLU A 261 5.18 13.61 2.69
C GLU A 261 4.15 14.74 2.50
N ARG A 262 3.99 15.19 1.26
CA ARG A 262 2.99 16.16 0.84
C ARG A 262 1.87 15.45 0.09
N SER A 263 1.01 14.71 0.80
CA SER A 263 -0.26 14.43 0.18
C SER A 263 -0.96 15.77 -0.03
N SER A 264 -1.24 16.07 -1.29
CA SER A 264 -1.93 17.27 -1.71
C SER A 264 -3.11 17.55 -0.80
N ILE A 265 -3.06 18.68 -0.11
CA ILE A 265 -4.24 19.27 0.50
C ILE A 265 -5.24 19.39 -0.65
N THR A 266 -6.35 18.66 -0.57
CA THR A 266 -7.38 18.62 -1.60
C THR A 266 -8.22 19.90 -1.51
N GLU A 267 -7.56 21.05 -1.68
CA GLU A 267 -8.24 22.33 -1.76
C GLU A 267 -9.11 22.33 -3.03
N ASN A 268 -10.41 22.52 -2.86
CA ASN A 268 -11.42 22.67 -3.91
C ASN A 268 -11.96 21.39 -4.60
N LEU A 269 -11.77 20.19 -4.08
CA LEU A 269 -12.48 19.02 -4.60
C LEU A 269 -13.93 18.97 -4.06
N PRO A 270 -14.92 18.56 -4.87
CA PRO A 270 -16.29 18.36 -4.38
C PRO A 270 -16.33 17.21 -3.37
N SER A 271 -17.26 17.25 -2.43
CA SER A 271 -17.43 16.20 -1.41
C SER A 271 -17.58 14.79 -1.98
N SER A 272 -18.15 14.69 -3.19
CA SER A 272 -18.28 13.42 -3.92
C SER A 272 -16.95 12.78 -4.36
N SER A 273 -15.83 13.50 -4.25
CA SER A 273 -14.48 12.96 -4.48
C SER A 273 -13.93 12.27 -3.24
N PHE A 274 -14.58 12.40 -2.10
CA PHE A 274 -14.12 11.85 -0.82
C PHE A 274 -14.81 10.53 -0.50
N THR A 275 -14.08 9.65 0.19
CA THR A 275 -14.56 8.34 0.63
C THR A 275 -14.26 8.16 2.11
N LEU A 276 -15.31 7.99 2.90
CA LEU A 276 -15.22 7.54 4.30
C LEU A 276 -14.95 6.04 4.33
N LEU A 277 -14.04 5.63 5.18
CA LEU A 277 -13.73 4.24 5.49
C LEU A 277 -14.08 3.95 6.95
N SER A 278 -14.93 2.97 7.21
CA SER A 278 -15.38 2.62 8.55
C SER A 278 -15.72 1.14 8.69
N GLY A 279 -16.02 0.66 9.89
CA GLY A 279 -16.57 -0.67 10.16
C GLY A 279 -18.09 -0.66 10.37
N GLY A 280 -18.73 0.50 10.29
CA GLY A 280 -20.19 0.65 10.44
C GLY A 280 -20.73 0.31 11.83
N ALA A 281 -19.90 0.29 12.87
CA ALA A 281 -20.34 -0.01 14.24
C ALA A 281 -21.18 1.13 14.82
N THR A 282 -22.10 0.77 15.73
CA THR A 282 -22.92 1.76 16.46
C THR A 282 -22.07 2.83 17.14
N GLY A 283 -22.57 4.04 17.24
CA GLY A 283 -21.91 5.18 17.87
C GLY A 283 -21.16 6.05 16.89
N ALA A 284 -19.85 6.23 17.05
CA ALA A 284 -19.08 7.17 16.24
C ALA A 284 -19.07 6.82 14.76
N GLU A 285 -18.91 5.55 14.40
CA GLU A 285 -18.82 5.14 12.99
C GLU A 285 -20.12 5.36 12.23
N VAL A 286 -21.28 5.08 12.85
CA VAL A 286 -22.59 5.44 12.29
C VAL A 286 -22.71 6.95 12.11
N ALA A 287 -22.29 7.76 13.09
CA ALA A 287 -22.37 9.21 12.99
C ALA A 287 -21.46 9.78 11.87
N PHE A 288 -20.25 9.23 11.70
CA PHE A 288 -19.39 9.56 10.54
C PHE A 288 -20.10 9.23 9.22
N GLY A 289 -20.72 8.05 9.11
CA GLY A 289 -21.44 7.62 7.92
C GLY A 289 -22.67 8.50 7.62
N GLU A 290 -23.45 8.88 8.65
CA GLU A 290 -24.59 9.81 8.50
C GLU A 290 -24.12 11.18 7.96
N CYS A 291 -22.98 11.69 8.44
CA CYS A 291 -22.41 12.92 7.92
C CYS A 291 -21.88 12.74 6.48
N ALA A 292 -21.17 11.65 6.19
CA ALA A 292 -20.69 11.37 4.82
C ALA A 292 -21.85 11.33 3.81
N GLU A 293 -22.97 10.70 4.17
CA GLU A 293 -24.16 10.66 3.33
C GLU A 293 -24.81 12.03 3.15
N ARG A 294 -24.93 12.81 4.22
CA ARG A 294 -25.48 14.18 4.19
C ARG A 294 -24.72 15.09 3.23
N TYR A 295 -23.40 14.99 3.22
CA TYR A 295 -22.53 15.81 2.38
C TYR A 295 -22.23 15.18 1.01
N GLY A 296 -22.80 14.01 0.69
CA GLY A 296 -22.64 13.36 -0.61
C GLY A 296 -21.28 12.70 -0.81
N ALA A 297 -20.51 12.46 0.24
CA ALA A 297 -19.28 11.69 0.19
C ALA A 297 -19.57 10.20 0.01
N HIS A 298 -18.62 9.49 -0.61
CA HIS A 298 -18.70 8.04 -0.71
C HIS A 298 -18.41 7.37 0.64
N GLU A 299 -18.83 6.12 0.78
CA GLU A 299 -18.61 5.33 1.98
C GLU A 299 -18.21 3.91 1.61
N VAL A 300 -17.26 3.35 2.33
CA VAL A 300 -16.89 1.94 2.32
C VAL A 300 -16.95 1.43 3.76
N THR A 301 -17.85 0.49 4.00
CA THR A 301 -18.02 -0.16 5.30
C THR A 301 -17.41 -1.55 5.25
N PHE A 302 -16.27 -1.75 5.93
CA PHE A 302 -15.61 -3.05 6.00
C PHE A 302 -16.29 -3.95 7.02
N SER A 303 -16.66 -5.13 6.59
CA SER A 303 -17.29 -6.17 7.40
C SER A 303 -16.69 -7.53 7.09
N PHE A 304 -17.26 -8.59 7.62
CA PHE A 304 -16.87 -9.99 7.37
C PHE A 304 -18.03 -10.92 7.76
N GLU A 305 -18.01 -12.12 7.28
CA GLU A 305 -19.04 -13.12 7.56
C GLU A 305 -19.27 -13.29 9.08
N GLY A 306 -20.52 -13.17 9.51
CA GLY A 306 -20.94 -13.22 10.92
C GLY A 306 -20.75 -11.90 11.69
N ASN A 307 -20.40 -10.81 11.02
CA ASN A 307 -20.47 -9.46 11.57
C ASN A 307 -21.75 -8.77 11.07
N GLU A 308 -22.42 -8.06 11.94
CA GLU A 308 -23.63 -7.28 11.63
C GLU A 308 -23.38 -5.82 11.95
N PRO A 309 -22.84 -5.04 11.02
CA PRO A 309 -22.62 -3.62 11.23
C PRO A 309 -23.97 -2.90 11.29
N ALA A 310 -24.06 -1.86 12.13
CA ALA A 310 -25.27 -1.05 12.24
C ALA A 310 -25.51 -0.16 11.00
N ARG A 311 -24.45 0.04 10.20
CA ARG A 311 -24.51 0.76 8.94
C ARG A 311 -23.86 -0.07 7.83
N THR A 312 -24.56 -0.17 6.69
CA THR A 312 -24.19 -1.08 5.59
C THR A 312 -23.99 -0.37 4.25
N ARG A 313 -23.92 0.97 4.23
CA ARG A 313 -23.68 1.71 2.99
C ARG A 313 -22.26 1.44 2.50
N GLY A 314 -22.11 1.03 1.24
CA GLY A 314 -20.81 0.64 0.68
C GLY A 314 -20.19 -0.59 1.36
N LEU A 315 -21.01 -1.56 1.77
CA LEU A 315 -20.57 -2.76 2.46
C LEU A 315 -19.57 -3.55 1.63
N VAL A 316 -18.47 -3.93 2.26
CA VAL A 316 -17.43 -4.80 1.73
C VAL A 316 -17.17 -5.91 2.74
N ASP A 317 -17.60 -7.12 2.39
CA ASP A 317 -17.33 -8.30 3.21
C ASP A 317 -15.92 -8.82 2.89
N LEU A 318 -15.04 -8.75 3.89
CA LEU A 318 -13.67 -9.23 3.79
C LEU A 318 -13.65 -10.76 3.87
N THR A 319 -12.93 -11.39 2.97
CA THR A 319 -12.64 -12.83 3.00
C THR A 319 -11.69 -13.16 4.13
N ASP A 320 -11.59 -14.45 4.50
CA ASP A 320 -10.63 -14.89 5.52
C ASP A 320 -9.18 -14.59 5.11
N GLU A 321 -8.86 -14.71 3.81
CA GLU A 321 -7.54 -14.36 3.30
C GLU A 321 -7.23 -12.86 3.46
N GLU A 322 -8.19 -11.99 3.18
CA GLU A 322 -8.05 -10.55 3.39
C GLU A 322 -7.90 -10.20 4.87
N LEU A 323 -8.68 -10.83 5.74
CA LEU A 323 -8.56 -10.65 7.19
C LEU A 323 -7.19 -11.09 7.72
N GLU A 324 -6.63 -12.19 7.23
CA GLU A 324 -5.29 -12.65 7.65
C GLU A 324 -4.19 -11.63 7.31
N ARG A 325 -4.33 -10.88 6.24
CA ARG A 325 -3.42 -9.77 5.91
C ARG A 325 -3.41 -8.69 7.00
N GLY A 326 -4.58 -8.40 7.59
CA GLY A 326 -4.70 -7.48 8.74
C GLY A 326 -4.09 -7.98 10.05
N GLY A 327 -3.81 -9.29 10.16
CA GLY A 327 -3.22 -9.91 11.35
C GLY A 327 -1.72 -9.67 11.54
N VAL A 328 -1.01 -9.25 10.51
CA VAL A 328 0.47 -9.09 10.53
C VAL A 328 0.95 -8.13 11.62
N HIS A 329 0.15 -7.12 11.96
CA HIS A 329 0.48 -6.09 12.94
C HIS A 329 -0.06 -6.38 14.36
N GLU A 330 -0.73 -7.50 14.56
CA GLU A 330 -1.41 -7.83 15.82
C GLU A 330 -0.45 -7.83 17.02
N THR A 331 0.70 -8.49 16.89
CA THR A 331 1.71 -8.57 17.95
C THR A 331 2.25 -7.20 18.34
N TYR A 332 2.50 -6.32 17.36
CA TYR A 332 2.96 -4.95 17.59
C TYR A 332 1.91 -4.15 18.36
N ILE A 333 0.66 -4.14 17.90
CA ILE A 333 -0.42 -3.37 18.53
C ILE A 333 -0.67 -3.84 19.96
N HIS A 334 -0.65 -5.15 20.20
CA HIS A 334 -0.75 -5.70 21.56
C HIS A 334 0.37 -5.19 22.48
N SER A 335 1.61 -5.11 21.98
CA SER A 335 2.74 -4.61 22.75
C SER A 335 2.60 -3.12 23.11
N GLN A 336 2.01 -2.31 22.23
CA GLN A 336 1.84 -0.87 22.44
C GLN A 336 0.68 -0.55 23.37
N LEU A 337 -0.42 -1.29 23.27
CA LEU A 337 -1.61 -1.03 24.07
C LEU A 337 -1.54 -1.56 25.49
N HIS A 338 -0.58 -2.44 25.82
CA HIS A 338 -0.38 -3.04 27.16
C HIS A 338 -1.67 -3.60 27.80
N ARG A 339 -2.61 -4.06 26.97
CA ARG A 339 -3.90 -4.60 27.43
C ARG A 339 -4.28 -5.85 26.65
N SER A 340 -5.04 -6.72 27.29
CA SER A 340 -5.56 -7.93 26.66
C SER A 340 -6.90 -7.65 25.97
N PHE A 341 -7.07 -8.23 24.80
CA PHE A 341 -8.34 -8.22 24.06
C PHE A 341 -8.99 -9.60 24.10
N PRO A 342 -10.32 -9.69 23.96
CA PRO A 342 -11.00 -10.98 23.87
C PRO A 342 -10.44 -11.84 22.76
N LYS A 343 -10.15 -13.11 23.07
CA LYS A 343 -9.61 -14.08 22.10
C LYS A 343 -10.69 -14.83 21.31
N THR A 344 -11.93 -14.31 21.31
CA THR A 344 -13.00 -14.94 20.50
C THR A 344 -12.73 -14.74 19.02
N PRO A 345 -12.99 -15.73 18.16
CA PRO A 345 -12.72 -15.63 16.71
C PRO A 345 -13.36 -14.38 16.08
N ARG A 346 -14.60 -14.07 16.44
CA ARG A 346 -15.31 -12.86 15.96
C ARG A 346 -14.58 -11.58 16.31
N PHE A 347 -14.07 -11.47 17.56
CA PHE A 347 -13.38 -10.26 17.99
C PHE A 347 -12.01 -10.13 17.31
N GLN A 348 -11.31 -11.21 17.09
CA GLN A 348 -10.04 -11.21 16.33
C GLN A 348 -10.27 -10.79 14.87
N ARG A 349 -11.31 -11.32 14.22
CA ARG A 349 -11.71 -10.86 12.87
C ARG A 349 -12.07 -9.37 12.85
N LEU A 350 -12.73 -8.85 13.90
CA LEU A 350 -13.02 -7.43 14.04
C LEU A 350 -11.75 -6.59 14.10
N LEU A 351 -10.74 -6.97 14.90
CA LEU A 351 -9.47 -6.25 14.97
C LEU A 351 -8.74 -6.25 13.62
N LYS A 352 -8.75 -7.39 12.91
CA LYS A 352 -8.19 -7.51 11.58
C LYS A 352 -8.91 -6.63 10.55
N SER A 353 -10.24 -6.48 10.66
CA SER A 353 -11.00 -5.61 9.77
C SER A 353 -10.69 -4.12 9.97
N ILE A 354 -10.35 -3.69 11.20
CA ILE A 354 -9.92 -2.31 11.49
C ILE A 354 -8.62 -1.98 10.73
N TRP A 355 -7.76 -2.95 10.51
CA TRP A 355 -6.56 -2.76 9.69
C TRP A 355 -6.92 -2.24 8.30
N HIS A 356 -7.93 -2.83 7.63
CA HIS A 356 -8.38 -2.40 6.31
C HIS A 356 -8.93 -0.97 6.29
N GLN A 357 -9.63 -0.56 7.35
CA GLN A 357 -10.14 0.80 7.49
C GLN A 357 -9.00 1.82 7.57
N VAL A 358 -8.03 1.56 8.45
CA VAL A 358 -6.92 2.49 8.72
C VAL A 358 -5.86 2.42 7.64
N ALA A 359 -5.46 1.22 7.21
CA ALA A 359 -4.40 1.04 6.24
C ALA A 359 -4.71 1.71 4.89
N THR A 360 -5.97 1.67 4.44
CA THR A 360 -6.41 2.27 3.18
C THR A 360 -6.77 3.76 3.27
N ALA A 361 -6.80 4.35 4.47
CA ALA A 361 -7.07 5.77 4.68
C ALA A 361 -5.80 6.63 4.49
N GLY A 362 -5.95 7.86 4.01
CA GLY A 362 -4.89 8.87 3.98
C GLY A 362 -4.74 9.61 5.32
N GLU A 363 -5.81 9.67 6.11
CA GLU A 363 -5.86 10.29 7.45
C GLU A 363 -6.92 9.61 8.30
N VAL A 364 -6.83 9.76 9.63
CA VAL A 364 -7.68 9.04 10.57
C VAL A 364 -8.26 9.98 11.61
N PHE A 365 -9.58 9.97 11.73
CA PHE A 365 -10.35 10.69 12.74
C PHE A 365 -10.98 9.71 13.73
N VAL A 366 -10.72 9.92 14.99
CA VAL A 366 -11.15 9.04 16.09
C VAL A 366 -11.98 9.84 17.07
N VAL A 367 -13.11 9.29 17.51
CA VAL A 367 -13.85 9.82 18.67
C VAL A 367 -13.73 8.83 19.82
N GLY A 368 -13.11 9.26 20.92
CA GLY A 368 -12.82 8.36 22.04
C GLY A 368 -12.40 9.10 23.31
N GLU A 369 -11.52 8.47 24.06
CA GLU A 369 -10.94 8.97 25.32
C GLU A 369 -9.44 8.68 25.31
N ILE A 370 -8.60 9.71 25.43
CA ILE A 370 -7.15 9.58 25.56
C ILE A 370 -6.82 9.27 27.02
N GLN A 371 -6.14 8.15 27.25
CA GLN A 371 -5.76 7.70 28.59
C GLN A 371 -4.47 8.38 29.08
N PRO A 372 -4.17 8.34 30.38
CA PRO A 372 -2.92 8.92 30.94
C PRO A 372 -1.64 8.36 30.34
N ASP A 373 -1.67 7.11 29.85
CA ASP A 373 -0.54 6.45 29.17
C ASP A 373 -0.38 6.89 27.68
N GLY A 374 -1.22 7.83 27.24
CA GLY A 374 -1.22 8.33 25.87
C GLY A 374 -1.95 7.42 24.85
N THR A 375 -2.46 6.26 25.26
CA THR A 375 -3.26 5.39 24.37
C THR A 375 -4.72 5.83 24.31
N VAL A 376 -5.46 5.42 23.27
CA VAL A 376 -6.90 5.62 23.21
C VAL A 376 -7.63 4.42 23.81
N LYS A 377 -8.66 4.67 24.61
CA LYS A 377 -9.41 3.65 25.36
C LYS A 377 -10.12 2.62 24.47
N GLY A 378 -10.17 1.37 24.95
CA GLY A 378 -10.99 0.30 24.36
C GLY A 378 -10.50 -0.19 22.99
N GLY A 379 -11.40 -0.78 22.20
CA GLY A 379 -11.11 -1.25 20.83
C GLY A 379 -10.77 -0.11 19.87
N THR A 380 -11.24 1.10 20.14
CA THR A 380 -10.90 2.32 19.39
C THR A 380 -9.40 2.59 19.41
N GLY A 381 -8.71 2.22 20.50
CA GLY A 381 -7.25 2.32 20.59
C GLY A 381 -6.51 1.49 19.55
N TRP A 382 -7.10 0.41 19.08
CA TRP A 382 -6.50 -0.40 18.01
C TRP A 382 -6.34 0.39 16.72
N GLY A 383 -7.39 1.08 16.29
CA GLY A 383 -7.34 1.94 15.09
C GLY A 383 -6.38 3.12 15.25
N ALA A 384 -6.33 3.73 16.44
CA ALA A 384 -5.40 4.83 16.73
C ALA A 384 -3.94 4.35 16.67
N GLU A 385 -3.61 3.18 17.25
CA GLU A 385 -2.25 2.63 17.18
C GLU A 385 -1.85 2.20 15.75
N LEU A 386 -2.78 1.65 14.98
CA LEU A 386 -2.54 1.40 13.56
C LEU A 386 -2.23 2.70 12.80
N ALA A 387 -2.95 3.80 13.07
CA ALA A 387 -2.67 5.09 12.47
C ALA A 387 -1.29 5.62 12.84
N ARG A 388 -0.87 5.48 14.09
CA ARG A 388 0.49 5.79 14.55
C ARG A 388 1.54 4.93 13.84
N HIS A 389 1.30 3.63 13.79
CA HIS A 389 2.18 2.67 13.12
C HIS A 389 2.40 3.03 11.65
N PHE A 390 1.32 3.34 10.93
CA PHE A 390 1.36 3.76 9.52
C PHE A 390 1.72 5.25 9.34
N ARG A 391 2.02 5.98 10.42
CA ARG A 391 2.37 7.40 10.40
C ARG A 391 1.37 8.28 9.67
N LYS A 392 0.11 7.94 9.80
CA LYS A 392 -0.97 8.72 9.20
C LYS A 392 -1.32 9.91 10.08
N PRO A 393 -1.72 11.05 9.51
CA PRO A 393 -2.35 12.12 10.28
C PRO A 393 -3.45 11.52 11.14
N LEU A 394 -3.31 11.65 12.47
CA LEU A 394 -4.23 11.05 13.45
C LEU A 394 -4.79 12.15 14.33
N TYR A 395 -6.10 12.33 14.23
CA TYR A 395 -6.87 13.25 15.07
C TYR A 395 -7.78 12.47 16.00
N VAL A 396 -7.77 12.82 17.28
CA VAL A 396 -8.67 12.23 18.28
C VAL A 396 -9.49 13.34 18.91
N PHE A 397 -10.81 13.22 18.86
CA PHE A 397 -11.71 13.99 19.71
C PHE A 397 -11.85 13.26 21.03
N ASP A 398 -11.28 13.84 22.08
CA ASP A 398 -11.43 13.34 23.46
C ASP A 398 -12.75 13.81 24.04
N GLN A 399 -13.71 12.89 24.22
CA GLN A 399 -15.04 13.21 24.69
C GLN A 399 -15.07 13.75 26.12
N LEU A 400 -14.09 13.38 26.98
CA LEU A 400 -14.00 13.86 28.33
C LEU A 400 -13.45 15.29 28.40
N LYS A 401 -12.47 15.59 27.55
CA LYS A 401 -11.87 16.92 27.47
C LYS A 401 -12.67 17.89 26.60
N GLY A 402 -13.52 17.35 25.71
CA GLY A 402 -14.31 18.13 24.76
C GLY A 402 -13.49 18.86 23.69
N ALA A 403 -12.32 18.32 23.34
CA ALA A 403 -11.37 18.95 22.45
C ALA A 403 -10.75 17.95 21.46
N TRP A 404 -10.25 18.48 20.33
CA TRP A 404 -9.48 17.72 19.35
C TRP A 404 -8.00 17.71 19.70
N PHE A 405 -7.35 16.55 19.48
CA PHE A 405 -5.92 16.34 19.66
C PHE A 405 -5.32 15.75 18.39
N LEU A 406 -4.19 16.29 17.97
CA LEU A 406 -3.35 15.76 16.88
C LEU A 406 -2.19 14.97 17.47
N TRP A 407 -1.96 13.76 16.97
CA TRP A 407 -0.75 13.02 17.29
C TRP A 407 0.43 13.54 16.47
N LYS A 408 1.42 14.11 17.14
CA LYS A 408 2.59 14.70 16.53
C LYS A 408 3.82 14.50 17.40
N ASP A 409 4.94 14.14 16.79
CA ASP A 409 6.26 13.99 17.43
C ASP A 409 6.25 13.14 18.71
N GLY A 410 5.39 12.09 18.75
CA GLY A 410 5.29 11.18 19.87
C GLY A 410 4.37 11.65 21.03
N ALA A 411 3.64 12.75 20.87
CA ALA A 411 2.76 13.32 21.86
C ALA A 411 1.40 13.77 21.28
N TRP A 412 0.42 13.95 22.17
CA TRP A 412 -0.86 14.57 21.84
C TRP A 412 -0.76 16.07 21.99
N GLU A 413 -0.99 16.81 20.94
CA GLU A 413 -1.13 18.26 20.94
C GLU A 413 -2.59 18.63 20.76
N GLU A 414 -3.15 19.47 21.65
CA GLU A 414 -4.49 20.01 21.47
C GLU A 414 -4.52 20.89 20.20
N THR A 415 -5.55 20.75 19.39
CA THR A 415 -5.67 21.45 18.12
C THR A 415 -7.09 22.02 17.93
N SER A 416 -7.19 23.00 17.05
CA SER A 416 -8.49 23.46 16.57
C SER A 416 -9.21 22.32 15.81
N PRO A 417 -10.55 22.35 15.71
CA PRO A 417 -11.30 21.35 14.95
C PRO A 417 -10.70 21.18 13.56
N PRO A 418 -10.30 19.94 13.18
CA PRO A 418 -9.61 19.67 11.91
C PRO A 418 -10.54 19.82 10.70
N ARG A 419 -9.95 19.68 9.51
CA ARG A 419 -10.67 19.50 8.25
C ARG A 419 -10.24 18.19 7.59
N ILE A 420 -11.14 17.56 6.86
CA ILE A 420 -10.82 16.41 6.02
C ILE A 420 -10.01 16.90 4.81
N GLN A 421 -8.77 16.45 4.72
CA GLN A 421 -7.80 16.90 3.70
C GLN A 421 -7.46 15.80 2.68
N ARG A 422 -7.85 14.55 2.93
CA ARG A 422 -7.55 13.42 2.07
C ARG A 422 -8.82 12.87 1.45
N THR A 423 -8.75 12.50 0.18
CA THR A 423 -9.89 11.90 -0.54
C THR A 423 -10.35 10.58 0.07
N ARG A 424 -9.48 9.87 0.81
CA ARG A 424 -9.85 8.70 1.60
C ARG A 424 -9.48 8.94 3.07
N PHE A 425 -10.45 8.89 3.93
CA PHE A 425 -10.26 9.11 5.36
C PHE A 425 -11.00 8.06 6.19
N CYS A 426 -10.41 7.68 7.33
CA CYS A 426 -11.04 6.76 8.28
C CYS A 426 -11.77 7.56 9.34
N GLY A 427 -13.03 7.20 9.59
CA GLY A 427 -13.82 7.68 10.70
C GLY A 427 -14.19 6.52 11.63
N THR A 428 -13.59 6.47 12.81
CA THR A 428 -13.82 5.39 13.80
C THR A 428 -13.98 5.95 15.19
N GLY A 429 -14.38 5.12 16.15
CA GLY A 429 -14.49 5.57 17.53
C GLY A 429 -15.33 4.69 18.42
N THR A 430 -15.71 5.28 19.55
CA THR A 430 -16.45 4.60 20.61
C THR A 430 -17.90 4.28 20.20
N ARG A 431 -18.40 3.17 20.70
CA ARG A 431 -19.83 2.83 20.63
C ARG A 431 -20.70 3.73 21.53
N HIS A 432 -20.09 4.34 22.55
CA HIS A 432 -20.74 5.26 23.49
C HIS A 432 -20.46 6.70 23.07
N LEU A 433 -21.06 7.12 21.96
CA LEU A 433 -20.90 8.46 21.42
C LEU A 433 -21.70 9.47 22.26
N SER A 434 -20.99 10.46 22.83
CA SER A 434 -21.58 11.58 23.52
C SER A 434 -22.19 12.60 22.55
N GLU A 435 -23.01 13.51 23.05
CA GLU A 435 -23.55 14.63 22.28
C GLU A 435 -22.41 15.53 21.75
N SER A 436 -21.39 15.79 22.57
CA SER A 436 -20.22 16.56 22.19
C SER A 436 -19.42 15.84 21.07
N GLY A 437 -19.27 14.51 21.15
CA GLY A 437 -18.64 13.72 20.11
C GLY A 437 -19.41 13.75 18.78
N ARG A 438 -20.74 13.65 18.83
CA ARG A 438 -21.61 13.78 17.64
C ARG A 438 -21.48 15.17 17.01
N LYS A 439 -21.47 16.22 17.82
CA LYS A 439 -21.27 17.59 17.37
C LYS A 439 -19.90 17.80 16.74
N ALA A 440 -18.85 17.24 17.32
CA ALA A 440 -17.50 17.32 16.78
C ALA A 440 -17.36 16.64 15.40
N ILE A 441 -18.04 15.50 15.19
CA ILE A 441 -18.11 14.85 13.88
C ILE A 441 -18.85 15.75 12.88
N ALA A 442 -20.01 16.31 13.26
CA ALA A 442 -20.75 17.20 12.36
C ALA A 442 -19.94 18.43 11.98
N GLU A 443 -19.26 19.07 12.94
CA GLU A 443 -18.39 20.23 12.71
C GLU A 443 -17.19 19.89 11.79
N LEU A 444 -16.61 18.70 11.93
CA LEU A 444 -15.55 18.23 11.04
C LEU A 444 -16.00 18.23 9.57
N PHE A 445 -17.20 17.71 9.28
CA PHE A 445 -17.76 17.67 7.94
C PHE A 445 -18.17 19.05 7.43
N GLU A 446 -18.85 19.84 8.26
CA GLU A 446 -19.25 21.21 7.96
C GLU A 446 -18.03 22.05 7.53
N ARG A 447 -16.99 22.07 8.36
CA ARG A 447 -15.75 22.79 8.08
C ARG A 447 -15.02 22.27 6.82
N SER A 448 -15.20 20.99 6.52
CA SER A 448 -14.53 20.37 5.37
C SER A 448 -15.25 20.64 4.04
N PHE A 449 -16.58 20.74 4.05
CA PHE A 449 -17.39 20.74 2.83
C PHE A 449 -18.32 21.94 2.64
N GLU A 450 -18.71 22.68 3.69
CA GLU A 450 -19.56 23.90 3.54
C GLU A 450 -18.76 25.18 3.27
N SER A 451 -17.46 25.17 3.58
CA SER A 451 -16.59 26.34 3.39
C SER A 451 -15.79 26.28 2.06
N ARG A 452 -16.17 25.40 1.15
CA ARG A 452 -15.49 25.20 -0.14
C ARG A 452 -16.27 25.80 -1.29
#